data_542d51f6b4b16b07a349b3f254b26b07
#
_entry.id   542d51f6b4b16b07a349b3f254b26b07
#
_cell.length_a   1.000
_cell.length_b   1.000
_cell.length_c   1.000
_cell.angle_alpha   90.00
_cell.angle_beta   90.00
_cell.angle_gamma   90.00
#
_symmetry.space_group_name_H-M   'P 1'
#
loop_
_entity.id
_entity.type
_entity.pdbx_description
1 polymer ?
#
loop_
_entity_poly.entity_id
_entity_poly.type
_entity_poly.pdbx_seq_one_letter_code
_entity_poly.pdbx_strand_id
1 'polypeptide(L)'
;MIHLLALLMLVAGVQDTTLAVIPRPVHVTRGTGTFLLTPATVVVTDRATRQIGYQLADWLGPATGYRLPVSGAPGTAARTISLRIDPTLARLGEEGYRLTVTGTRITIRAFRPAGVFYGVETLRQLLPPDAFRQAPVPGVTWTVHAVEIEDMPRFQWRGAHLDVSRSFMPKEFVKKYIDLLALHKLNRFHWHLTDDQGWRIEIKKYPLLTAIGAWRRNSLVGVQRGYADTTQWVYDNVPHGGFYTQDDVREVVAYAQARFITVVPEIEMPGHAQAAIAAYPWLGNTGQQLEVLAHWGVDQNILNPSDSAIHFMQDVLTEVLALFPSRWIHTGGDEAPKAQWQTSPVAQARIRELGLHSENELQSWLTAQMSQWLAGRGRSLIGWDEILEGGMEGLAPNAVVMSWRGIDGGIAAAQAGHDVVMTPTSNTYFDYYQSQDLAKEPLAIGGFLPLETVYAYEPVPPALDSVQAKHVLGTQGQIWTEYQRNPKNVEFMVFPRLVALAEVAWTPAERKDFADFTSRLRRHVARLDVLDVNYRKLN
;
A
#
# COMPACT_ATOMS: atom_id res chain seq x y z
N MET A 1 42.88 -54.16 -28.43
CA MET A 1 41.62 -54.09 -27.65
C MET A 1 41.88 -53.14 -26.47
N ILE A 2 41.43 -51.92 -26.61
CA ILE A 2 41.55 -50.86 -25.58
C ILE A 2 40.13 -50.60 -25.10
N HIS A 3 39.81 -50.95 -23.85
CA HIS A 3 38.50 -50.66 -23.24
C HIS A 3 38.49 -49.23 -22.74
N LEU A 4 37.64 -48.42 -23.36
CA LEU A 4 37.30 -47.08 -22.92
C LEU A 4 36.24 -47.21 -21.83
N LEU A 5 36.60 -46.97 -20.54
CA LEU A 5 35.62 -46.80 -19.46
C LEU A 5 35.09 -45.35 -19.53
N ALA A 6 33.82 -45.21 -19.91
CA ALA A 6 33.13 -43.93 -19.78
C ALA A 6 32.69 -43.73 -18.33
N LEU A 7 33.31 -42.78 -17.65
CA LEU A 7 32.91 -42.35 -16.31
C LEU A 7 31.73 -41.38 -16.41
N LEU A 8 30.52 -41.87 -16.14
CA LEU A 8 29.31 -41.01 -15.98
C LEU A 8 29.46 -40.23 -14.66
N MET A 9 29.86 -38.98 -14.74
CA MET A 9 29.70 -38.07 -13.62
C MET A 9 28.20 -37.77 -13.44
N LEU A 10 27.56 -38.35 -12.43
CA LEU A 10 26.30 -37.86 -11.90
C LEU A 10 26.56 -36.47 -11.31
N VAL A 11 26.19 -35.43 -12.03
CA VAL A 11 26.02 -34.10 -11.45
C VAL A 11 24.78 -34.19 -10.53
N ALA A 12 25.01 -34.46 -9.25
CA ALA A 12 24.00 -34.27 -8.23
C ALA A 12 23.69 -32.77 -8.21
N GLY A 13 22.60 -32.38 -8.89
CA GLY A 13 22.08 -31.03 -8.79
C GLY A 13 21.85 -30.74 -7.31
N VAL A 14 22.50 -29.71 -6.79
CA VAL A 14 22.21 -29.16 -5.45
C VAL A 14 20.74 -28.78 -5.49
N GLN A 15 19.88 -29.61 -4.89
CA GLN A 15 18.48 -29.23 -4.70
C GLN A 15 18.50 -27.98 -3.82
N ASP A 16 18.21 -26.84 -4.46
CA ASP A 16 18.03 -25.58 -3.76
C ASP A 16 16.91 -25.77 -2.72
N THR A 17 17.30 -25.84 -1.47
CA THR A 17 16.42 -26.16 -0.35
C THR A 17 15.73 -24.93 0.26
N THR A 18 15.84 -23.75 -0.34
CA THR A 18 15.27 -22.51 0.18
C THR A 18 13.73 -22.54 0.06
N LEU A 19 13.00 -22.19 1.12
CA LEU A 19 11.56 -22.00 1.06
C LEU A 19 11.24 -20.73 0.24
N ALA A 20 10.47 -20.86 -0.82
CA ALA A 20 10.08 -19.73 -1.68
C ALA A 20 8.94 -18.91 -1.07
N VAL A 21 9.08 -18.50 0.21
CA VAL A 21 8.13 -17.65 0.93
C VAL A 21 8.70 -16.24 1.05
N ILE A 22 7.91 -15.24 0.69
CA ILE A 22 8.22 -13.81 0.82
C ILE A 22 7.00 -13.12 1.46
N PRO A 23 7.20 -12.34 2.52
CA PRO A 23 8.43 -12.05 3.27
C PRO A 23 9.03 -13.28 3.94
N ARG A 24 10.38 -13.26 4.15
CA ARG A 24 11.11 -14.33 4.81
C ARG A 24 10.63 -14.49 6.26
N PRO A 25 10.18 -15.70 6.67
CA PRO A 25 9.77 -15.92 8.05
C PRO A 25 10.92 -15.84 9.05
N VAL A 26 10.60 -15.42 10.28
CA VAL A 26 11.59 -15.25 11.36
C VAL A 26 12.28 -16.57 11.74
N HIS A 27 11.51 -17.64 11.93
CA HIS A 27 12.06 -18.97 12.24
C HIS A 27 11.45 -20.04 11.35
N VAL A 28 12.31 -20.90 10.80
CA VAL A 28 11.90 -22.01 9.94
C VAL A 28 12.68 -23.25 10.33
N THR A 29 11.98 -24.33 10.64
CA THR A 29 12.55 -25.65 10.86
C THR A 29 11.93 -26.64 9.89
N ARG A 30 12.74 -27.34 9.10
CA ARG A 30 12.25 -28.34 8.16
C ARG A 30 11.97 -29.65 8.85
N GLY A 31 10.85 -30.28 8.51
CA GLY A 31 10.50 -31.61 8.93
C GLY A 31 10.68 -32.63 7.81
N THR A 32 10.38 -33.89 8.12
CA THR A 32 10.34 -34.99 7.16
C THR A 32 8.89 -35.32 6.79
N GLY A 33 8.66 -35.63 5.50
CA GLY A 33 7.34 -35.97 4.97
C GLY A 33 6.65 -34.81 4.24
N THR A 34 5.45 -35.08 3.75
CA THR A 34 4.69 -34.18 2.87
C THR A 34 3.20 -34.31 3.17
N PHE A 35 2.53 -33.17 3.37
CA PHE A 35 1.07 -33.12 3.40
C PHE A 35 0.55 -33.14 1.97
N LEU A 36 -0.44 -34.00 1.70
CA LEU A 36 -1.16 -34.05 0.44
C LEU A 36 -2.56 -33.49 0.65
N LEU A 37 -2.87 -32.37 -0.02
CA LEU A 37 -4.23 -31.84 -0.09
C LEU A 37 -5.09 -32.72 -1.00
N THR A 38 -6.25 -33.14 -0.53
CA THR A 38 -7.19 -34.01 -1.24
C THR A 38 -8.61 -33.47 -1.13
N PRO A 39 -9.57 -33.94 -1.95
CA PRO A 39 -10.98 -33.56 -1.80
C PRO A 39 -11.59 -33.88 -0.41
N ALA A 40 -11.00 -34.85 0.30
CA ALA A 40 -11.42 -35.25 1.64
C ALA A 40 -10.75 -34.44 2.78
N THR A 41 -9.89 -33.47 2.43
CA THR A 41 -9.26 -32.59 3.43
C THR A 41 -10.29 -31.63 4.01
N VAL A 42 -10.34 -31.54 5.34
CA VAL A 42 -11.28 -30.65 6.07
C VAL A 42 -10.52 -29.46 6.64
N VAL A 43 -11.05 -28.25 6.42
CA VAL A 43 -10.58 -27.03 7.08
C VAL A 43 -11.31 -26.92 8.43
N VAL A 44 -10.54 -27.01 9.53
CA VAL A 44 -11.07 -27.00 10.89
C VAL A 44 -10.83 -25.65 11.52
N THR A 45 -11.89 -24.98 11.97
CA THR A 45 -11.83 -23.62 12.50
C THR A 45 -12.46 -23.53 13.89
N ASP A 46 -12.08 -22.52 14.67
CA ASP A 46 -12.92 -22.00 15.74
C ASP A 46 -13.86 -20.90 15.21
N ARG A 47 -14.64 -20.31 16.13
CA ARG A 47 -15.60 -19.24 15.75
C ARG A 47 -14.89 -18.03 15.16
N ALA A 48 -13.74 -17.65 15.71
CA ALA A 48 -13.01 -16.43 15.33
C ALA A 48 -12.27 -16.58 13.99
N THR A 49 -11.92 -17.81 13.59
CA THR A 49 -11.16 -18.10 12.36
C THR A 49 -12.04 -18.64 11.23
N ARG A 50 -13.36 -18.78 11.46
CA ARG A 50 -14.27 -19.41 10.50
C ARG A 50 -14.28 -18.73 9.14
N GLN A 51 -14.31 -17.40 9.12
CA GLN A 51 -14.31 -16.64 7.87
C GLN A 51 -13.01 -16.83 7.09
N ILE A 52 -11.87 -16.88 7.79
CA ILE A 52 -10.56 -17.18 7.18
C ILE A 52 -10.55 -18.60 6.59
N GLY A 53 -11.21 -19.55 7.26
CA GLY A 53 -11.37 -20.91 6.76
C GLY A 53 -12.18 -20.99 5.46
N TYR A 54 -13.28 -20.26 5.36
CA TYR A 54 -14.05 -20.16 4.11
C TYR A 54 -13.21 -19.50 3.01
N GLN A 55 -12.52 -18.41 3.32
CA GLN A 55 -11.66 -17.72 2.38
C GLN A 55 -10.53 -18.62 1.84
N LEU A 56 -9.90 -19.43 2.70
CA LEU A 56 -8.91 -20.42 2.27
C LEU A 56 -9.53 -21.46 1.33
N ALA A 57 -10.72 -21.99 1.66
CA ALA A 57 -11.42 -22.96 0.82
C ALA A 57 -11.79 -22.37 -0.54
N ASP A 58 -12.28 -21.12 -0.56
CA ASP A 58 -12.63 -20.38 -1.77
C ASP A 58 -11.41 -20.10 -2.65
N TRP A 59 -10.25 -19.79 -2.06
CA TRP A 59 -9.01 -19.57 -2.81
C TRP A 59 -8.42 -20.84 -3.42
N LEU A 60 -8.55 -21.98 -2.73
CA LEU A 60 -8.00 -23.24 -3.22
C LEU A 60 -8.96 -23.99 -4.17
N GLY A 61 -10.25 -23.73 -4.05
CA GLY A 61 -11.30 -24.41 -4.83
C GLY A 61 -11.12 -24.34 -6.33
N PRO A 62 -10.94 -23.16 -6.94
CA PRO A 62 -10.84 -23.01 -8.39
C PRO A 62 -9.71 -23.86 -8.99
N ALA A 63 -8.48 -23.73 -8.48
CA ALA A 63 -7.32 -24.43 -9.01
C ALA A 63 -7.35 -25.94 -8.78
N THR A 64 -7.79 -26.37 -7.61
CA THR A 64 -7.81 -27.78 -7.21
C THR A 64 -9.02 -28.54 -7.76
N GLY A 65 -10.13 -27.83 -8.03
CA GLY A 65 -11.43 -28.43 -8.28
C GLY A 65 -12.07 -29.03 -7.01
N TYR A 66 -11.51 -28.79 -5.82
CA TYR A 66 -11.99 -29.38 -4.58
C TYR A 66 -12.95 -28.43 -3.85
N ARG A 67 -14.02 -29.01 -3.30
CA ARG A 67 -14.89 -28.32 -2.35
C ARG A 67 -14.46 -28.71 -0.93
N LEU A 68 -13.52 -27.93 -0.35
CA LEU A 68 -13.01 -28.22 0.98
C LEU A 68 -14.05 -27.87 2.05
N PRO A 69 -14.53 -28.85 2.85
CA PRO A 69 -15.47 -28.56 3.93
C PRO A 69 -14.82 -27.70 5.02
N VAL A 70 -15.55 -26.68 5.49
CA VAL A 70 -15.15 -25.88 6.66
C VAL A 70 -16.00 -26.28 7.85
N SER A 71 -15.38 -26.75 8.93
CA SER A 71 -16.06 -27.33 10.10
C SER A 71 -15.41 -26.88 11.41
N GLY A 72 -16.19 -26.94 12.52
CA GLY A 72 -15.66 -26.71 13.88
C GLY A 72 -14.85 -27.90 14.43
N ALA A 73 -15.00 -29.10 13.84
CA ALA A 73 -14.35 -30.33 14.26
C ALA A 73 -13.85 -31.15 13.05
N PRO A 74 -12.79 -31.93 13.21
CA PRO A 74 -12.23 -32.74 12.12
C PRO A 74 -13.14 -33.87 11.64
N GLY A 75 -14.08 -34.32 12.44
CA GLY A 75 -14.87 -35.53 12.16
C GLY A 75 -13.95 -36.74 12.01
N THR A 76 -14.19 -37.56 10.97
CA THR A 76 -13.38 -38.72 10.59
C THR A 76 -12.31 -38.40 9.55
N ALA A 77 -12.05 -37.12 9.25
CA ALA A 77 -11.09 -36.73 8.20
C ALA A 77 -9.66 -37.16 8.56
N ALA A 78 -9.04 -37.90 7.65
CA ALA A 78 -7.65 -38.34 7.79
C ALA A 78 -6.64 -37.19 7.59
N ARG A 79 -7.06 -36.10 6.93
CA ARG A 79 -6.24 -34.90 6.66
C ARG A 79 -7.00 -33.63 7.02
N THR A 80 -6.32 -32.74 7.72
CA THR A 80 -6.94 -31.49 8.19
C THR A 80 -6.01 -30.29 8.03
N ILE A 81 -6.63 -29.11 7.77
CA ILE A 81 -6.00 -27.80 7.89
C ILE A 81 -6.71 -27.12 9.08
N SER A 82 -6.02 -26.95 10.20
CA SER A 82 -6.59 -26.41 11.44
C SER A 82 -6.17 -24.96 11.64
N LEU A 83 -7.15 -24.05 11.75
CA LEU A 83 -6.97 -22.62 11.99
C LEU A 83 -7.50 -22.30 13.39
N ARG A 84 -6.64 -21.84 14.31
CA ARG A 84 -6.98 -21.69 15.72
C ARG A 84 -6.43 -20.42 16.34
N ILE A 85 -7.23 -19.80 17.20
CA ILE A 85 -6.71 -18.80 18.14
C ILE A 85 -6.03 -19.54 19.31
N ASP A 86 -4.84 -19.07 19.65
CA ASP A 86 -4.03 -19.59 20.74
C ASP A 86 -3.49 -18.45 21.61
N PRO A 87 -4.10 -18.19 22.78
CA PRO A 87 -3.69 -17.12 23.68
C PRO A 87 -2.24 -17.26 24.18
N THR A 88 -1.67 -18.47 24.18
CA THR A 88 -0.28 -18.69 24.60
C THR A 88 0.76 -18.09 23.64
N LEU A 89 0.34 -17.71 22.44
CA LEU A 89 1.16 -17.05 21.42
C LEU A 89 1.15 -15.52 21.51
N ALA A 90 0.65 -14.92 22.61
CA ALA A 90 0.60 -13.46 22.79
C ALA A 90 1.97 -12.77 22.57
N ARG A 91 3.09 -13.46 22.83
CA ARG A 91 4.46 -12.97 22.56
C ARG A 91 4.74 -12.67 21.09
N LEU A 92 3.98 -13.25 20.16
CA LEU A 92 4.12 -13.00 18.72
C LEU A 92 3.31 -11.77 18.26
N GLY A 93 2.64 -11.08 19.18
CA GLY A 93 1.82 -9.91 18.88
C GLY A 93 0.52 -10.24 18.13
N GLU A 94 -0.15 -9.19 17.64
CA GLU A 94 -1.47 -9.29 17.00
C GLU A 94 -1.44 -10.02 15.64
N GLU A 95 -0.30 -9.98 14.95
CA GLU A 95 -0.15 -10.41 13.56
C GLU A 95 0.79 -11.63 13.39
N GLY A 96 1.49 -12.04 14.44
CA GLY A 96 2.37 -13.19 14.38
C GLY A 96 1.61 -14.53 14.46
N TYR A 97 2.25 -15.59 13.99
CA TYR A 97 1.65 -16.92 13.90
C TYR A 97 2.68 -18.04 14.04
N ARG A 98 2.17 -19.23 14.32
CA ARG A 98 2.91 -20.50 14.18
C ARG A 98 2.19 -21.38 13.17
N LEU A 99 2.91 -21.86 12.17
CA LEU A 99 2.45 -22.80 11.15
C LEU A 99 3.25 -24.10 11.28
N THR A 100 2.56 -25.23 11.40
CA THR A 100 3.18 -26.56 11.45
C THR A 100 2.54 -27.45 10.41
N VAL A 101 3.36 -28.06 9.55
CA VAL A 101 2.95 -29.04 8.52
C VAL A 101 3.54 -30.39 8.84
N THR A 102 2.67 -31.40 8.91
CA THR A 102 3.02 -32.84 9.03
C THR A 102 2.41 -33.61 7.85
N GLY A 103 2.65 -34.89 7.75
CA GLY A 103 2.08 -35.73 6.65
C GLY A 103 0.54 -35.78 6.63
N THR A 104 -0.13 -35.52 7.77
CA THR A 104 -1.61 -35.62 7.87
C THR A 104 -2.28 -34.33 8.31
N ARG A 105 -1.55 -33.37 8.83
CA ARG A 105 -2.12 -32.16 9.40
C ARG A 105 -1.30 -30.92 9.08
N ILE A 106 -2.00 -29.83 8.73
CA ILE A 106 -1.51 -28.47 8.77
C ILE A 106 -2.19 -27.77 9.93
N THR A 107 -1.43 -27.07 10.78
CA THR A 107 -1.96 -26.31 11.91
C THR A 107 -1.42 -24.90 11.85
N ILE A 108 -2.31 -23.91 11.82
CA ILE A 108 -1.99 -22.48 11.91
C ILE A 108 -2.61 -21.96 13.20
N ARG A 109 -1.76 -21.43 14.09
CA ARG A 109 -2.17 -20.85 15.36
C ARG A 109 -1.63 -19.44 15.49
N ALA A 110 -2.43 -18.55 16.06
CA ALA A 110 -2.00 -17.18 16.34
C ALA A 110 -2.76 -16.62 17.54
N PHE A 111 -2.23 -15.55 18.12
CA PHE A 111 -2.90 -14.84 19.21
C PHE A 111 -4.20 -14.17 18.75
N ARG A 112 -4.23 -13.64 17.50
CA ARG A 112 -5.37 -12.96 16.90
C ARG A 112 -5.68 -13.48 15.48
N PRO A 113 -6.90 -13.22 14.97
CA PRO A 113 -7.28 -13.64 13.61
C PRO A 113 -6.33 -13.14 12.51
N ALA A 114 -5.76 -11.92 12.63
CA ALA A 114 -4.81 -11.39 11.65
C ALA A 114 -3.58 -12.30 11.49
N GLY A 115 -3.02 -12.80 12.59
CA GLY A 115 -1.90 -13.73 12.52
C GLY A 115 -2.28 -15.06 11.86
N VAL A 116 -3.50 -15.58 12.10
CA VAL A 116 -4.00 -16.78 11.39
C VAL A 116 -4.08 -16.51 9.89
N PHE A 117 -4.57 -15.34 9.49
CA PHE A 117 -4.64 -14.93 8.09
C PHE A 117 -3.26 -14.90 7.42
N TYR A 118 -2.25 -14.29 8.06
CA TYR A 118 -0.89 -14.28 7.51
C TYR A 118 -0.23 -15.66 7.48
N GLY A 119 -0.59 -16.54 8.41
CA GLY A 119 -0.23 -17.95 8.34
C GLY A 119 -0.86 -18.67 7.15
N VAL A 120 -2.10 -18.31 6.80
CA VAL A 120 -2.78 -18.81 5.59
C VAL A 120 -2.10 -18.30 4.32
N GLU A 121 -1.71 -17.02 4.25
CA GLU A 121 -0.94 -16.50 3.11
C GLU A 121 0.41 -17.22 2.96
N THR A 122 1.07 -17.54 4.08
CA THR A 122 2.27 -18.38 4.04
C THR A 122 1.97 -19.79 3.51
N LEU A 123 0.89 -20.43 3.96
CA LEU A 123 0.48 -21.74 3.45
C LEU A 123 0.22 -21.71 1.94
N ARG A 124 -0.44 -20.67 1.44
CA ARG A 124 -0.67 -20.50 0.00
C ARG A 124 0.65 -20.42 -0.78
N GLN A 125 1.65 -19.74 -0.23
CA GLN A 125 2.98 -19.67 -0.84
C GLN A 125 3.77 -20.99 -0.74
N LEU A 126 3.47 -21.88 0.19
CA LEU A 126 4.08 -23.21 0.30
C LEU A 126 3.49 -24.22 -0.69
N LEU A 127 2.30 -23.97 -1.22
CA LEU A 127 1.69 -24.76 -2.30
C LEU A 127 2.34 -24.46 -3.66
N PRO A 128 2.19 -25.33 -4.65
CA PRO A 128 2.60 -25.05 -6.02
C PRO A 128 1.99 -23.73 -6.53
N PRO A 129 2.70 -22.95 -7.38
CA PRO A 129 2.17 -21.69 -7.92
C PRO A 129 0.80 -21.81 -8.59
N ASP A 130 0.52 -22.97 -9.18
CA ASP A 130 -0.79 -23.26 -9.78
C ASP A 130 -1.97 -23.16 -8.82
N ALA A 131 -1.75 -23.18 -7.49
CA ALA A 131 -2.79 -22.98 -6.47
C ALA A 131 -3.45 -21.59 -6.55
N PHE A 132 -2.85 -20.65 -7.26
CA PHE A 132 -3.40 -19.31 -7.51
C PHE A 132 -4.26 -19.20 -8.78
N ARG A 133 -4.37 -20.27 -9.59
CA ARG A 133 -5.21 -20.27 -10.81
C ARG A 133 -6.69 -20.23 -10.47
N GLN A 134 -7.45 -19.58 -11.36
CA GLN A 134 -8.90 -19.42 -11.24
C GLN A 134 -9.69 -20.51 -12.02
N ALA A 135 -9.01 -21.58 -12.42
CA ALA A 135 -9.60 -22.73 -13.09
C ALA A 135 -8.88 -24.02 -12.69
N PRO A 136 -9.54 -25.20 -12.71
CA PRO A 136 -8.94 -26.47 -12.33
C PRO A 136 -7.71 -26.81 -13.17
N VAL A 137 -6.64 -27.26 -12.51
CA VAL A 137 -5.38 -27.66 -13.14
C VAL A 137 -5.20 -29.17 -13.03
N PRO A 138 -5.45 -29.91 -14.11
CA PRO A 138 -5.30 -31.38 -14.13
C PRO A 138 -3.83 -31.78 -13.91
N GLY A 139 -3.62 -32.93 -13.22
CA GLY A 139 -2.30 -33.53 -13.06
C GLY A 139 -1.39 -32.90 -12.02
N VAL A 140 -1.79 -31.83 -11.37
CA VAL A 140 -1.02 -31.23 -10.27
C VAL A 140 -1.23 -32.00 -8.98
N THR A 141 -0.13 -32.33 -8.32
CA THR A 141 -0.15 -32.91 -6.97
C THR A 141 -0.02 -31.78 -5.94
N TRP A 142 -1.11 -31.53 -5.21
CA TRP A 142 -1.20 -30.43 -4.24
C TRP A 142 -0.52 -30.80 -2.93
N THR A 143 0.79 -30.56 -2.85
CA THR A 143 1.61 -30.96 -1.71
C THR A 143 2.25 -29.79 -1.00
N VAL A 144 2.43 -29.95 0.32
CA VAL A 144 3.22 -29.04 1.17
C VAL A 144 4.22 -29.87 1.95
N HIS A 145 5.51 -29.59 1.82
CA HIS A 145 6.55 -30.25 2.60
C HIS A 145 6.43 -29.94 4.09
N ALA A 146 6.76 -30.93 4.92
CA ALA A 146 6.73 -30.76 6.37
C ALA A 146 7.67 -29.65 6.82
N VAL A 147 7.14 -28.72 7.61
CA VAL A 147 7.84 -27.53 8.08
C VAL A 147 7.19 -27.00 9.36
N GLU A 148 7.97 -26.42 10.23
CA GLU A 148 7.52 -25.56 11.32
C GLU A 148 8.02 -24.14 11.08
N ILE A 149 7.09 -23.18 11.11
CA ILE A 149 7.35 -21.75 10.94
C ILE A 149 6.79 -21.02 12.13
N GLU A 150 7.61 -20.16 12.75
CA GLU A 150 7.18 -19.15 13.70
C GLU A 150 7.57 -17.79 13.15
N ASP A 151 6.59 -16.88 13.04
CA ASP A 151 6.77 -15.67 12.27
C ASP A 151 5.97 -14.50 12.87
N MET A 152 6.50 -13.29 12.73
CA MET A 152 5.86 -12.06 13.18
C MET A 152 6.47 -10.86 12.46
N PRO A 153 5.69 -9.78 12.23
CA PRO A 153 6.21 -8.60 11.56
C PRO A 153 7.17 -7.79 12.44
N ARG A 154 8.14 -7.14 11.77
CA ARG A 154 9.02 -6.14 12.39
C ARG A 154 8.31 -4.83 12.67
N PHE A 155 7.52 -4.33 11.70
CA PHE A 155 6.82 -3.04 11.78
C PHE A 155 5.31 -3.22 11.80
N GLN A 156 4.64 -2.32 12.53
CA GLN A 156 3.18 -2.28 12.59
C GLN A 156 2.54 -1.58 11.37
N TRP A 157 3.29 -0.69 10.66
CA TRP A 157 2.87 -0.10 9.40
C TRP A 157 3.68 -0.70 8.25
N ARG A 158 3.00 -1.41 7.38
CA ARG A 158 3.55 -2.02 6.18
C ARG A 158 2.63 -1.65 5.04
N GLY A 159 2.96 -0.53 4.37
CA GLY A 159 2.02 0.14 3.50
C GLY A 159 2.35 0.06 2.01
N ALA A 160 1.32 0.28 1.21
CA ALA A 160 1.43 0.62 -0.19
C ALA A 160 0.39 1.67 -0.55
N HIS A 161 0.81 2.66 -1.32
CA HIS A 161 0.02 3.75 -1.85
C HIS A 161 -0.43 3.43 -3.28
N LEU A 162 -1.56 3.99 -3.68
CA LEU A 162 -2.02 4.01 -5.07
C LEU A 162 -2.68 5.36 -5.35
N ASP A 163 -2.07 6.13 -6.23
CA ASP A 163 -2.68 7.30 -6.83
C ASP A 163 -3.72 6.87 -7.87
N VAL A 164 -4.97 7.26 -7.66
CA VAL A 164 -6.07 7.07 -8.62
C VAL A 164 -6.57 8.40 -9.18
N SER A 165 -5.91 9.49 -8.80
CA SER A 165 -6.29 10.85 -9.15
C SER A 165 -5.70 11.25 -10.50
N ARG A 166 -4.38 11.11 -10.70
CA ARG A 166 -3.75 11.42 -11.99
C ARG A 166 -4.23 10.47 -13.08
N SER A 167 -4.33 9.18 -12.77
CA SER A 167 -4.92 8.18 -13.67
C SER A 167 -5.93 7.33 -12.92
N PHE A 168 -7.21 7.44 -13.32
CA PHE A 168 -8.29 6.68 -12.67
C PHE A 168 -8.10 5.17 -12.88
N MET A 169 -8.19 4.41 -11.79
CA MET A 169 -8.08 2.96 -11.79
C MET A 169 -9.43 2.32 -11.48
N PRO A 170 -9.86 1.30 -12.26
CA PRO A 170 -11.12 0.61 -11.98
C PRO A 170 -11.13 -0.05 -10.61
N LYS A 171 -12.28 -0.10 -9.94
CA LYS A 171 -12.47 -0.76 -8.65
C LYS A 171 -11.93 -2.19 -8.62
N GLU A 172 -12.06 -2.94 -9.70
CA GLU A 172 -11.58 -4.33 -9.80
C GLU A 172 -10.05 -4.40 -9.73
N PHE A 173 -9.36 -3.41 -10.29
CA PHE A 173 -7.91 -3.32 -10.13
C PHE A 173 -7.52 -2.95 -8.70
N VAL A 174 -8.24 -2.03 -8.05
CA VAL A 174 -8.02 -1.71 -6.63
C VAL A 174 -8.15 -2.97 -5.76
N LYS A 175 -9.15 -3.82 -6.00
CA LYS A 175 -9.32 -5.10 -5.30
C LYS A 175 -8.18 -6.07 -5.61
N LYS A 176 -7.73 -6.17 -6.88
CA LYS A 176 -6.54 -6.97 -7.24
C LYS A 176 -5.29 -6.46 -6.52
N TYR A 177 -5.11 -5.14 -6.45
CA TYR A 177 -3.99 -4.53 -5.73
C TYR A 177 -4.01 -4.92 -4.24
N ILE A 178 -5.17 -4.87 -3.59
CA ILE A 178 -5.38 -5.32 -2.21
C ILE A 178 -5.05 -6.81 -2.04
N ASP A 179 -5.40 -7.69 -3.00
CA ASP A 179 -5.01 -9.11 -2.97
C ASP A 179 -3.49 -9.29 -3.01
N LEU A 180 -2.82 -8.49 -3.83
CA LEU A 180 -1.36 -8.51 -3.91
C LEU A 180 -0.71 -7.98 -2.63
N LEU A 181 -1.29 -6.97 -1.98
CA LEU A 181 -0.83 -6.50 -0.67
C LEU A 181 -0.97 -7.61 0.38
N ALA A 182 -2.12 -8.27 0.43
CA ALA A 182 -2.40 -9.36 1.36
C ALA A 182 -1.41 -10.52 1.21
N LEU A 183 -1.15 -10.95 -0.03
CA LEU A 183 -0.19 -12.01 -0.35
C LEU A 183 1.21 -11.73 0.22
N HIS A 184 1.61 -10.45 0.24
CA HIS A 184 2.91 -10.00 0.74
C HIS A 184 2.86 -9.50 2.19
N LYS A 185 1.76 -9.77 2.93
CA LYS A 185 1.56 -9.40 4.34
C LYS A 185 1.66 -7.89 4.62
N LEU A 186 1.35 -7.06 3.64
CA LEU A 186 1.14 -5.64 3.83
C LEU A 186 -0.23 -5.40 4.47
N ASN A 187 -0.34 -4.40 5.36
CA ASN A 187 -1.54 -4.19 6.18
C ASN A 187 -2.12 -2.78 6.09
N ARG A 188 -1.55 -1.91 5.25
CA ARG A 188 -2.06 -0.56 4.99
C ARG A 188 -2.16 -0.33 3.49
N PHE A 189 -3.33 0.09 3.05
CA PHE A 189 -3.57 0.57 1.71
C PHE A 189 -3.85 2.07 1.77
N HIS A 190 -2.91 2.89 1.31
CA HIS A 190 -3.05 4.32 1.22
C HIS A 190 -3.67 4.66 -0.14
N TRP A 191 -4.90 5.15 -0.12
CA TRP A 191 -5.69 5.42 -1.31
C TRP A 191 -5.76 6.92 -1.57
N HIS A 192 -4.96 7.40 -2.53
CA HIS A 192 -4.87 8.81 -2.91
C HIS A 192 -6.03 9.16 -3.85
N LEU A 193 -7.06 9.76 -3.29
CA LEU A 193 -8.38 9.91 -3.92
C LEU A 193 -8.61 11.24 -4.58
N THR A 194 -7.81 12.27 -4.29
CA THR A 194 -8.01 13.63 -4.79
C THR A 194 -6.68 14.30 -5.10
N ASP A 195 -6.65 15.05 -6.20
CA ASP A 195 -5.50 15.84 -6.64
C ASP A 195 -5.94 16.86 -7.69
N ASP A 196 -5.06 17.68 -8.22
CA ASP A 196 -5.31 18.70 -9.24
C ASP A 196 -5.97 18.13 -10.51
N GLN A 197 -5.62 16.88 -10.88
CA GLN A 197 -6.03 16.23 -12.11
C GLN A 197 -7.31 15.39 -11.96
N GLY A 198 -7.86 15.30 -10.74
CA GLY A 198 -9.11 14.59 -10.56
C GLY A 198 -9.54 14.38 -9.10
N TRP A 199 -10.83 14.52 -8.86
CA TRP A 199 -11.49 14.16 -7.62
C TRP A 199 -12.20 12.81 -7.78
N ARG A 200 -11.84 11.79 -7.00
CA ARG A 200 -12.24 10.40 -7.29
C ARG A 200 -13.24 9.78 -6.30
N ILE A 201 -13.71 10.50 -5.29
CA ILE A 201 -14.66 10.01 -4.30
C ILE A 201 -15.98 10.80 -4.32
N GLU A 202 -17.12 10.10 -4.35
CA GLU A 202 -18.42 10.74 -4.25
C GLU A 202 -18.62 11.37 -2.88
N ILE A 203 -18.92 12.68 -2.87
CA ILE A 203 -19.36 13.45 -1.69
C ILE A 203 -20.77 13.96 -1.99
N LYS A 204 -21.76 13.42 -1.31
CA LYS A 204 -23.18 13.70 -1.60
C LYS A 204 -23.56 15.15 -1.36
N LYS A 205 -22.95 15.78 -0.35
CA LYS A 205 -23.17 17.20 -0.06
C LYS A 205 -22.62 18.11 -1.17
N TYR A 206 -21.60 17.66 -1.89
CA TYR A 206 -20.91 18.45 -2.92
C TYR A 206 -20.85 17.70 -4.26
N PRO A 207 -21.98 17.51 -4.97
CA PRO A 207 -22.05 16.63 -6.14
C PRO A 207 -21.21 17.10 -7.34
N LEU A 208 -20.88 18.40 -7.45
CA LEU A 208 -20.01 18.88 -8.53
C LEU A 208 -18.58 18.38 -8.42
N LEU A 209 -18.14 17.92 -7.25
CA LEU A 209 -16.81 17.29 -7.09
C LEU A 209 -16.65 16.09 -8.03
N THR A 210 -17.69 15.30 -8.24
CA THR A 210 -17.66 14.16 -9.18
C THR A 210 -18.26 14.50 -10.55
N ALA A 211 -19.20 15.43 -10.63
CA ALA A 211 -19.78 15.83 -11.92
C ALA A 211 -18.80 16.66 -12.78
N ILE A 212 -17.95 17.46 -12.15
CA ILE A 212 -16.94 18.32 -12.79
C ILE A 212 -15.53 17.86 -12.40
N GLY A 213 -15.23 17.84 -11.10
CA GLY A 213 -13.88 17.60 -10.59
C GLY A 213 -13.30 16.23 -10.94
N ALA A 214 -14.15 15.22 -11.25
CA ALA A 214 -13.69 13.90 -11.66
C ALA A 214 -13.29 13.79 -13.15
N TRP A 215 -13.40 14.85 -13.94
CA TRP A 215 -13.27 14.79 -15.39
C TRP A 215 -12.38 15.89 -15.93
N ARG A 216 -11.32 15.52 -16.67
CA ARG A 216 -10.51 16.46 -17.44
C ARG A 216 -10.66 16.21 -18.93
N ARG A 217 -10.52 17.27 -19.74
CA ARG A 217 -10.77 17.23 -21.18
C ARG A 217 -9.73 16.40 -21.96
N ASN A 218 -8.50 16.36 -21.49
CA ASN A 218 -7.38 15.65 -22.12
C ASN A 218 -6.27 15.45 -21.09
N SER A 219 -5.19 14.79 -21.48
CA SER A 219 -3.99 14.63 -20.65
C SER A 219 -2.73 14.91 -21.43
N LEU A 220 -1.72 15.47 -20.77
CA LEU A 220 -0.39 15.66 -21.34
C LEU A 220 0.20 14.32 -21.77
N VAL A 221 0.81 14.27 -22.94
CA VAL A 221 1.47 13.09 -23.53
C VAL A 221 2.98 13.29 -23.57
N GLY A 222 3.71 12.22 -23.25
CA GLY A 222 5.17 12.25 -23.24
C GLY A 222 5.75 12.96 -22.02
N VAL A 223 7.04 13.25 -22.04
CA VAL A 223 7.75 13.89 -20.94
C VAL A 223 7.29 15.34 -20.80
N GLN A 224 6.83 15.72 -19.61
CA GLN A 224 6.61 17.12 -19.30
C GLN A 224 7.96 17.83 -19.19
N ARG A 225 8.20 18.75 -20.14
CA ARG A 225 9.39 19.60 -20.13
C ARG A 225 8.99 20.91 -19.49
N GLY A 226 9.57 21.26 -18.35
CA GLY A 226 9.39 22.48 -17.57
C GLY A 226 8.26 23.45 -17.94
N TYR A 227 7.96 24.38 -17.08
CA TYR A 227 6.87 25.35 -17.29
C TYR A 227 7.30 26.60 -18.11
N ALA A 228 8.59 26.73 -18.43
CA ALA A 228 9.11 27.91 -19.13
C ALA A 228 8.59 28.03 -20.59
N ASP A 229 8.34 26.90 -21.25
CA ASP A 229 7.77 26.86 -22.61
C ASP A 229 6.72 25.74 -22.72
N THR A 230 5.47 26.07 -22.49
CA THR A 230 4.33 25.15 -22.60
C THR A 230 3.87 24.95 -24.05
N THR A 231 4.41 25.68 -25.02
CA THR A 231 4.03 25.51 -26.43
C THR A 231 4.47 24.17 -27.01
N GLN A 232 5.43 23.51 -26.38
CA GLN A 232 5.88 22.16 -26.69
C GLN A 232 5.02 21.04 -26.09
N TRP A 233 4.06 21.37 -25.27
CA TRP A 233 3.21 20.39 -24.62
C TRP A 233 2.18 19.83 -25.62
N VAL A 234 2.13 18.50 -25.66
CA VAL A 234 1.20 17.77 -26.53
C VAL A 234 0.16 17.09 -25.65
N TYR A 235 -1.10 17.24 -26.03
CA TYR A 235 -2.23 16.61 -25.35
C TYR A 235 -2.87 15.54 -26.23
N ASP A 236 -3.40 14.48 -25.60
CA ASP A 236 -4.02 13.35 -26.30
C ASP A 236 -5.43 13.66 -26.85
N ASN A 237 -6.03 14.77 -26.44
CA ASN A 237 -7.39 15.17 -26.79
C ASN A 237 -8.45 14.09 -26.47
N VAL A 238 -8.17 13.25 -25.48
CA VAL A 238 -9.07 12.19 -24.98
C VAL A 238 -9.52 12.57 -23.59
N PRO A 239 -10.84 12.71 -23.33
CA PRO A 239 -11.35 12.93 -21.99
C PRO A 239 -10.91 11.80 -21.06
N HIS A 240 -10.45 12.17 -19.86
CA HIS A 240 -10.06 11.22 -18.82
C HIS A 240 -10.82 11.52 -17.54
N GLY A 241 -11.36 10.47 -16.91
CA GLY A 241 -12.07 10.64 -15.65
C GLY A 241 -12.64 9.34 -15.12
N GLY A 242 -13.39 9.50 -14.05
CA GLY A 242 -14.04 8.44 -13.29
C GLY A 242 -13.99 8.75 -11.80
N PHE A 243 -14.85 8.11 -11.05
CA PHE A 243 -14.90 8.23 -9.59
C PHE A 243 -15.49 6.96 -8.98
N TYR A 244 -15.31 6.80 -7.70
CA TYR A 244 -15.92 5.74 -6.91
C TYR A 244 -17.16 6.31 -6.21
N THR A 245 -18.31 5.63 -6.38
CA THR A 245 -19.49 5.89 -5.57
C THR A 245 -19.22 5.52 -4.10
N GLN A 246 -20.01 6.03 -3.19
CA GLN A 246 -19.88 5.63 -1.78
C GLN A 246 -20.10 4.13 -1.58
N ASP A 247 -20.89 3.48 -2.44
CA ASP A 247 -21.09 2.03 -2.39
C ASP A 247 -19.84 1.28 -2.89
N ASP A 248 -19.17 1.78 -3.94
CA ASP A 248 -17.88 1.24 -4.37
C ASP A 248 -16.82 1.35 -3.27
N VAL A 249 -16.78 2.50 -2.58
CA VAL A 249 -15.85 2.70 -1.45
C VAL A 249 -16.14 1.70 -0.32
N ARG A 250 -17.42 1.52 0.06
CA ARG A 250 -17.80 0.54 1.09
C ARG A 250 -17.40 -0.87 0.70
N GLU A 251 -17.59 -1.25 -0.58
CA GLU A 251 -17.18 -2.55 -1.09
C GLU A 251 -15.67 -2.75 -0.97
N VAL A 252 -14.86 -1.77 -1.41
CA VAL A 252 -13.39 -1.83 -1.35
C VAL A 252 -12.92 -1.91 0.10
N VAL A 253 -13.48 -1.09 0.98
CA VAL A 253 -13.13 -1.09 2.42
C VAL A 253 -13.46 -2.44 3.07
N ALA A 254 -14.65 -3.01 2.82
CA ALA A 254 -15.02 -4.31 3.33
C ALA A 254 -14.12 -5.44 2.77
N TYR A 255 -13.75 -5.34 1.48
CA TYR A 255 -12.84 -6.28 0.82
C TYR A 255 -11.44 -6.27 1.44
N ALA A 256 -10.92 -5.09 1.75
CA ALA A 256 -9.64 -4.90 2.42
C ALA A 256 -9.68 -5.41 3.87
N GLN A 257 -10.76 -5.09 4.62
CA GLN A 257 -10.95 -5.55 6.00
C GLN A 257 -10.96 -7.09 6.11
N ALA A 258 -11.59 -7.77 5.15
CA ALA A 258 -11.59 -9.24 5.10
C ALA A 258 -10.18 -9.82 4.91
N ARG A 259 -9.18 -8.99 4.55
CA ARG A 259 -7.76 -9.31 4.38
C ARG A 259 -6.86 -8.67 5.44
N PHE A 260 -7.46 -8.12 6.51
CA PHE A 260 -6.75 -7.42 7.57
C PHE A 260 -5.93 -6.22 7.09
N ILE A 261 -6.38 -5.59 5.99
CA ILE A 261 -5.81 -4.37 5.45
C ILE A 261 -6.69 -3.19 5.82
N THR A 262 -6.09 -2.17 6.45
CA THR A 262 -6.74 -0.89 6.71
C THR A 262 -6.56 0.01 5.50
N VAL A 263 -7.66 0.52 4.95
CA VAL A 263 -7.63 1.55 3.91
C VAL A 263 -7.48 2.92 4.56
N VAL A 264 -6.44 3.65 4.19
CA VAL A 264 -6.17 5.02 4.64
C VAL A 264 -6.51 5.95 3.47
N PRO A 265 -7.64 6.69 3.53
CA PRO A 265 -7.99 7.62 2.46
C PRO A 265 -7.14 8.88 2.56
N GLU A 266 -6.78 9.44 1.41
CA GLU A 266 -6.17 10.76 1.30
C GLU A 266 -7.08 11.73 0.59
N ILE A 267 -7.28 12.89 1.22
CA ILE A 267 -8.02 14.04 0.70
C ILE A 267 -7.10 15.26 0.82
N GLU A 268 -6.65 15.76 -0.30
CA GLU A 268 -5.67 16.83 -0.37
C GLU A 268 -6.15 18.18 0.11
N MET A 269 -5.33 18.84 0.93
CA MET A 269 -5.53 20.21 1.40
C MET A 269 -4.23 20.78 1.99
N PRO A 270 -3.89 22.07 1.78
CA PRO A 270 -4.59 23.04 0.92
C PRO A 270 -4.12 22.99 -0.53
N GLY A 271 -2.99 22.35 -0.84
CA GLY A 271 -2.46 22.11 -2.18
C GLY A 271 -3.21 21.01 -2.92
N HIS A 272 -2.80 20.73 -4.15
CA HIS A 272 -3.37 19.67 -5.01
C HIS A 272 -4.90 19.70 -5.08
N ALA A 273 -5.49 20.90 -5.15
CA ALA A 273 -6.91 21.13 -4.96
C ALA A 273 -7.63 21.68 -6.22
N GLN A 274 -6.94 21.78 -7.36
CA GLN A 274 -7.54 22.43 -8.54
C GLN A 274 -8.80 21.71 -9.03
N ALA A 275 -8.90 20.40 -8.92
CA ALA A 275 -10.13 19.69 -9.29
C ALA A 275 -11.33 20.11 -8.40
N ALA A 276 -11.10 20.31 -7.10
CA ALA A 276 -12.13 20.82 -6.20
C ALA A 276 -12.49 22.29 -6.51
N ILE A 277 -11.48 23.13 -6.80
CA ILE A 277 -11.68 24.54 -7.17
C ILE A 277 -12.41 24.66 -8.52
N ALA A 278 -12.11 23.80 -9.49
CA ALA A 278 -12.84 23.74 -10.75
C ALA A 278 -14.32 23.43 -10.56
N ALA A 279 -14.63 22.56 -9.59
CA ALA A 279 -16.02 22.24 -9.21
C ALA A 279 -16.69 23.38 -8.44
N TYR A 280 -15.95 24.06 -7.57
CA TYR A 280 -16.45 25.12 -6.68
C TYR A 280 -15.44 26.28 -6.63
N PRO A 281 -15.51 27.26 -7.55
CA PRO A 281 -14.53 28.35 -7.67
C PRO A 281 -14.30 29.19 -6.41
N TRP A 282 -15.29 29.27 -5.53
CA TRP A 282 -15.20 29.98 -4.25
C TRP A 282 -14.22 29.33 -3.25
N LEU A 283 -13.77 28.09 -3.50
CA LEU A 283 -12.73 27.42 -2.72
C LEU A 283 -11.34 27.99 -3.01
N GLY A 284 -11.11 28.53 -4.21
CA GLY A 284 -9.84 29.11 -4.62
C GLY A 284 -9.67 30.56 -4.13
N ASN A 285 -8.48 31.11 -4.38
CA ASN A 285 -8.13 32.48 -3.94
C ASN A 285 -8.51 33.57 -4.95
N THR A 286 -8.79 33.18 -6.22
CA THR A 286 -9.07 34.14 -7.30
C THR A 286 -10.56 34.22 -7.66
N GLY A 287 -11.37 33.24 -7.26
CA GLY A 287 -12.77 33.12 -7.66
C GLY A 287 -12.99 32.82 -9.15
N GLN A 288 -11.90 32.57 -9.91
CA GLN A 288 -11.99 32.26 -11.33
C GLN A 288 -12.51 30.83 -11.55
N GLN A 289 -13.31 30.68 -12.63
CA GLN A 289 -13.68 29.35 -13.11
C GLN A 289 -12.47 28.69 -13.75
N LEU A 290 -12.02 27.58 -13.15
CA LEU A 290 -10.90 26.78 -13.66
C LEU A 290 -11.41 25.52 -14.35
N GLU A 291 -10.55 24.92 -15.19
CA GLU A 291 -10.72 23.54 -15.63
C GLU A 291 -9.91 22.60 -14.70
N VAL A 292 -10.30 21.32 -14.65
CA VAL A 292 -9.51 20.28 -14.00
C VAL A 292 -8.17 20.18 -14.73
N LEU A 293 -7.06 20.10 -13.97
CA LEU A 293 -5.71 20.17 -14.52
C LEU A 293 -5.45 19.00 -15.49
N ALA A 294 -4.80 19.28 -16.61
CA ALA A 294 -4.54 18.30 -17.66
C ALA A 294 -3.04 17.94 -17.84
N HIS A 295 -2.19 18.59 -17.06
CA HIS A 295 -0.74 18.36 -17.02
C HIS A 295 -0.28 18.00 -15.61
N TRP A 296 1.02 17.78 -15.43
CA TRP A 296 1.58 17.25 -14.19
C TRP A 296 2.31 18.33 -13.38
N GLY A 297 2.69 18.01 -12.15
CA GLY A 297 3.48 18.84 -11.25
C GLY A 297 2.64 19.69 -10.31
N VAL A 298 3.27 20.67 -9.68
CA VAL A 298 2.68 21.52 -8.64
C VAL A 298 1.92 22.67 -9.27
N ASP A 299 0.64 22.81 -8.93
CA ASP A 299 -0.19 23.92 -9.38
C ASP A 299 -0.32 25.03 -8.33
N GLN A 300 -0.52 26.27 -8.81
CA GLN A 300 -0.63 27.45 -7.96
C GLN A 300 -1.98 27.59 -7.24
N ASN A 301 -2.99 26.85 -7.72
CA ASN A 301 -4.36 26.99 -7.25
C ASN A 301 -4.59 26.13 -6.00
N ILE A 302 -4.41 26.76 -4.84
CA ILE A 302 -4.63 26.14 -3.54
C ILE A 302 -5.94 26.64 -2.90
N LEU A 303 -6.46 25.90 -1.92
CA LEU A 303 -7.65 26.31 -1.16
C LEU A 303 -7.41 27.61 -0.41
N ASN A 304 -8.41 28.49 -0.35
CA ASN A 304 -8.33 29.67 0.50
C ASN A 304 -8.63 29.32 1.97
N PRO A 305 -8.10 30.09 2.94
CA PRO A 305 -8.23 29.80 4.38
C PRO A 305 -9.48 30.44 5.01
N SER A 306 -10.57 30.61 4.23
CA SER A 306 -11.83 31.14 4.76
C SER A 306 -12.57 30.11 5.62
N ASP A 307 -13.46 30.58 6.49
CA ASP A 307 -14.31 29.70 7.30
C ASP A 307 -15.17 28.78 6.41
N SER A 308 -15.63 29.29 5.26
CA SER A 308 -16.41 28.49 4.31
C SER A 308 -15.59 27.34 3.72
N ALA A 309 -14.31 27.56 3.37
CA ALA A 309 -13.43 26.52 2.87
C ALA A 309 -13.07 25.51 3.99
N ILE A 310 -12.87 25.98 5.22
CA ILE A 310 -12.65 25.11 6.39
C ILE A 310 -13.89 24.24 6.63
N HIS A 311 -15.08 24.80 6.60
CA HIS A 311 -16.33 24.04 6.73
C HIS A 311 -16.51 23.03 5.57
N PHE A 312 -16.17 23.42 4.35
CA PHE A 312 -16.16 22.48 3.22
C PHE A 312 -15.26 21.26 3.47
N MET A 313 -14.01 21.49 3.90
CA MET A 313 -13.08 20.40 4.25
C MET A 313 -13.65 19.50 5.34
N GLN A 314 -14.23 20.08 6.40
CA GLN A 314 -14.86 19.33 7.49
C GLN A 314 -16.11 18.53 7.03
N ASP A 315 -16.90 19.08 6.11
CA ASP A 315 -18.06 18.39 5.52
C ASP A 315 -17.63 17.19 4.67
N VAL A 316 -16.61 17.38 3.81
CA VAL A 316 -15.98 16.30 3.03
C VAL A 316 -15.47 15.20 3.96
N LEU A 317 -14.66 15.58 4.95
CA LEU A 317 -14.12 14.62 5.91
C LEU A 317 -15.22 13.93 6.73
N THR A 318 -16.36 14.58 7.00
CA THR A 318 -17.49 13.94 7.69
C THR A 318 -18.04 12.74 6.89
N GLU A 319 -18.21 12.89 5.57
CA GLU A 319 -18.63 11.76 4.73
C GLU A 319 -17.52 10.69 4.59
N VAL A 320 -16.26 11.11 4.49
CA VAL A 320 -15.11 10.21 4.47
C VAL A 320 -15.04 9.36 5.76
N LEU A 321 -15.23 9.97 6.92
CA LEU A 321 -15.23 9.25 8.21
C LEU A 321 -16.35 8.21 8.30
N ALA A 322 -17.49 8.43 7.65
CA ALA A 322 -18.59 7.47 7.60
C ALA A 322 -18.30 6.27 6.68
N LEU A 323 -17.40 6.43 5.70
CA LEU A 323 -17.02 5.40 4.74
C LEU A 323 -15.80 4.59 5.19
N PHE A 324 -14.85 5.23 5.87
CA PHE A 324 -13.57 4.63 6.24
C PHE A 324 -13.49 4.45 7.77
N PRO A 325 -13.49 3.21 8.28
CA PRO A 325 -13.31 2.93 9.71
C PRO A 325 -11.85 3.12 10.17
N SER A 326 -10.95 3.49 9.28
CA SER A 326 -9.54 3.75 9.59
C SER A 326 -9.39 4.75 10.72
N ARG A 327 -8.51 4.46 11.66
CA ARG A 327 -8.06 5.45 12.65
C ARG A 327 -7.38 6.65 11.97
N TRP A 328 -6.73 6.43 10.83
CA TRP A 328 -5.90 7.40 10.14
C TRP A 328 -6.62 7.95 8.90
N ILE A 329 -6.57 9.27 8.77
CA ILE A 329 -7.05 10.02 7.60
C ILE A 329 -5.88 10.88 7.11
N HIS A 330 -5.48 10.69 5.88
CA HIS A 330 -4.43 11.48 5.27
C HIS A 330 -5.02 12.74 4.64
N THR A 331 -4.40 13.90 4.90
CA THR A 331 -4.88 15.21 4.44
C THR A 331 -3.89 15.90 3.51
N GLY A 332 -2.90 15.16 2.99
CA GLY A 332 -1.87 15.71 2.13
C GLY A 332 -0.99 16.72 2.86
N GLY A 333 -1.00 17.94 2.40
CA GLY A 333 -0.27 19.07 2.98
C GLY A 333 1.00 19.43 2.24
N ASP A 334 1.37 18.63 1.25
CA ASP A 334 2.56 18.78 0.43
C ASP A 334 2.39 19.88 -0.64
N GLU A 335 3.52 20.36 -1.09
CA GLU A 335 3.70 21.18 -2.30
C GLU A 335 2.68 22.32 -2.48
N ALA A 336 2.18 22.94 -1.40
CA ALA A 336 1.21 24.03 -1.46
C ALA A 336 1.92 25.36 -1.73
N PRO A 337 1.88 25.96 -2.95
CA PRO A 337 2.53 27.23 -3.25
C PRO A 337 1.85 28.39 -2.54
N LYS A 338 2.63 29.31 -1.97
CA LYS A 338 2.12 30.41 -1.16
C LYS A 338 1.81 31.69 -1.95
N ALA A 339 2.13 31.74 -3.25
CA ALA A 339 2.01 32.96 -4.06
C ALA A 339 0.59 33.53 -4.08
N GLN A 340 -0.43 32.70 -4.17
CA GLN A 340 -1.82 33.17 -4.12
C GLN A 340 -2.21 33.66 -2.71
N TRP A 341 -1.74 33.03 -1.64
CA TRP A 341 -2.01 33.50 -0.29
C TRP A 341 -1.34 34.83 0.03
N GLN A 342 -0.14 35.09 -0.52
CA GLN A 342 0.56 36.37 -0.37
C GLN A 342 -0.25 37.55 -0.90
N THR A 343 -1.06 37.33 -1.91
CA THR A 343 -1.90 38.38 -2.54
C THR A 343 -3.38 38.29 -2.22
N SER A 344 -3.83 37.20 -1.58
CA SER A 344 -5.23 36.98 -1.21
C SER A 344 -5.65 37.84 -0.04
N PRO A 345 -6.64 38.76 -0.19
CA PRO A 345 -7.15 39.54 0.93
C PRO A 345 -7.65 38.67 2.10
N VAL A 346 -8.23 37.51 1.80
CA VAL A 346 -8.75 36.55 2.78
C VAL A 346 -7.61 35.93 3.58
N ALA A 347 -6.56 35.45 2.91
CA ALA A 347 -5.41 34.86 3.56
C ALA A 347 -4.64 35.90 4.42
N GLN A 348 -4.41 37.08 3.87
CA GLN A 348 -3.73 38.17 4.58
C GLN A 348 -4.54 38.71 5.77
N ALA A 349 -5.87 38.73 5.67
CA ALA A 349 -6.72 39.09 6.82
C ALA A 349 -6.62 38.00 7.92
N ARG A 350 -6.63 36.72 7.55
CA ARG A 350 -6.50 35.59 8.50
C ARG A 350 -5.14 35.60 9.21
N ILE A 351 -4.04 35.88 8.50
CA ILE A 351 -2.71 36.00 9.07
C ILE A 351 -2.71 37.10 10.15
N ARG A 352 -3.27 38.29 9.83
CA ARG A 352 -3.35 39.40 10.80
C ARG A 352 -4.24 39.07 11.99
N GLU A 353 -5.41 38.49 11.76
CA GLU A 353 -6.38 38.10 12.79
C GLU A 353 -5.75 37.13 13.82
N LEU A 354 -4.97 36.17 13.33
CA LEU A 354 -4.33 35.15 14.16
C LEU A 354 -2.96 35.57 14.70
N GLY A 355 -2.42 36.74 14.31
CA GLY A 355 -1.09 37.19 14.70
C GLY A 355 0.04 36.34 14.13
N LEU A 356 -0.18 35.68 12.97
CA LEU A 356 0.82 34.88 12.28
C LEU A 356 1.80 35.78 11.52
N HIS A 357 3.00 35.24 11.22
CA HIS A 357 4.08 36.00 10.56
C HIS A 357 4.33 35.57 9.11
N SER A 358 3.72 34.45 8.65
CA SER A 358 3.95 33.92 7.31
C SER A 358 2.79 33.02 6.82
N GLU A 359 2.77 32.78 5.51
CA GLU A 359 1.87 31.82 4.88
C GLU A 359 2.19 30.37 5.26
N ASN A 360 3.43 30.06 5.65
CA ASN A 360 3.77 28.75 6.20
C ASN A 360 3.12 28.54 7.57
N GLU A 361 3.14 29.53 8.45
CA GLU A 361 2.40 29.46 9.71
C GLU A 361 0.90 29.38 9.49
N LEU A 362 0.35 30.03 8.43
CA LEU A 362 -1.06 29.90 8.07
C LEU A 362 -1.40 28.47 7.64
N GLN A 363 -0.53 27.79 6.87
CA GLN A 363 -0.72 26.37 6.53
C GLN A 363 -0.66 25.49 7.78
N SER A 364 0.30 25.71 8.67
CA SER A 364 0.40 24.96 9.93
C SER A 364 -0.84 25.15 10.79
N TRP A 365 -1.35 26.39 10.89
CA TRP A 365 -2.60 26.64 11.58
C TRP A 365 -3.77 25.88 10.96
N LEU A 366 -3.91 25.89 9.63
CA LEU A 366 -4.98 25.16 8.91
C LEU A 366 -4.88 23.65 9.17
N THR A 367 -3.68 23.09 9.07
CA THR A 367 -3.42 21.68 9.37
C THR A 367 -3.76 21.34 10.83
N ALA A 368 -3.39 22.22 11.76
CA ALA A 368 -3.72 22.06 13.18
C ALA A 368 -5.23 22.06 13.42
N GLN A 369 -6.00 22.94 12.74
CA GLN A 369 -7.47 22.95 12.81
C GLN A 369 -8.04 21.60 12.38
N MET A 370 -7.58 21.04 11.26
CA MET A 370 -8.04 19.73 10.77
C MET A 370 -7.59 18.59 11.68
N SER A 371 -6.36 18.65 12.20
CA SER A 371 -5.82 17.66 13.11
C SER A 371 -6.63 17.58 14.42
N GLN A 372 -6.93 18.72 15.03
CA GLN A 372 -7.75 18.80 16.25
C GLN A 372 -9.20 18.37 15.98
N TRP A 373 -9.76 18.78 14.83
CA TRP A 373 -11.11 18.39 14.43
C TRP A 373 -11.25 16.86 14.25
N LEU A 374 -10.26 16.21 13.63
CA LEU A 374 -10.16 14.76 13.50
C LEU A 374 -9.95 14.06 14.85
N ALA A 375 -9.03 14.59 15.69
CA ALA A 375 -8.75 14.05 17.02
C ALA A 375 -10.00 14.08 17.91
N GLY A 376 -10.80 15.14 17.86
CA GLY A 376 -12.09 15.25 18.56
C GLY A 376 -13.13 14.20 18.12
N ARG A 377 -12.87 13.50 17.01
CA ARG A 377 -13.70 12.40 16.46
C ARG A 377 -13.02 11.04 16.59
N GLY A 378 -11.95 10.95 17.40
CA GLY A 378 -11.19 9.72 17.63
C GLY A 378 -10.36 9.26 16.44
N ARG A 379 -10.01 10.19 15.53
CA ARG A 379 -9.17 9.93 14.37
C ARG A 379 -7.82 10.61 14.50
N SER A 380 -6.84 10.14 13.74
CA SER A 380 -5.50 10.73 13.64
C SER A 380 -5.30 11.29 12.24
N LEU A 381 -4.92 12.56 12.15
CA LEU A 381 -4.45 13.12 10.89
C LEU A 381 -3.11 12.48 10.53
N ILE A 382 -2.93 12.14 9.26
CA ILE A 382 -1.61 11.95 8.64
C ILE A 382 -1.41 13.09 7.64
N GLY A 383 -0.19 13.59 7.51
CA GLY A 383 0.19 14.50 6.43
C GLY A 383 1.62 14.25 6.00
N TRP A 384 1.93 14.70 4.80
CA TRP A 384 3.29 14.72 4.29
C TRP A 384 4.16 15.61 5.18
N ASP A 385 5.49 15.49 5.13
CA ASP A 385 6.36 16.16 6.10
C ASP A 385 6.37 17.70 6.02
N GLU A 386 5.72 18.30 5.01
CA GLU A 386 5.43 19.74 4.95
C GLU A 386 4.49 20.24 6.05
N ILE A 387 3.71 19.35 6.68
CA ILE A 387 2.90 19.77 7.85
C ILE A 387 3.74 20.24 9.04
N LEU A 388 5.06 20.00 8.99
CA LEU A 388 6.02 20.51 9.98
C LEU A 388 6.52 21.92 9.66
N GLU A 389 6.33 22.40 8.42
CA GLU A 389 6.73 23.74 8.00
C GLU A 389 5.89 24.81 8.71
N GLY A 390 6.51 25.86 9.23
CA GLY A 390 5.80 26.86 10.04
C GLY A 390 5.54 26.45 11.49
N GLY A 391 5.99 25.25 11.90
CA GLY A 391 5.94 24.77 13.28
C GLY A 391 4.92 23.66 13.53
N MET A 392 5.13 22.91 14.59
CA MET A 392 4.24 21.80 15.00
C MET A 392 3.21 22.25 16.05
N GLU A 393 3.18 23.53 16.40
CA GLU A 393 2.27 24.07 17.41
C GLU A 393 0.82 23.87 16.99
N GLY A 394 0.03 23.31 17.89
CA GLY A 394 -1.39 23.06 17.66
C GLY A 394 -1.71 21.76 16.92
N LEU A 395 -0.74 21.00 16.39
CA LEU A 395 -1.00 19.65 15.94
C LEU A 395 -1.49 18.79 17.11
N ALA A 396 -2.49 17.96 16.86
CA ALA A 396 -2.93 17.02 17.89
C ALA A 396 -1.80 16.01 18.19
N PRO A 397 -1.63 15.58 19.46
CA PRO A 397 -0.53 14.67 19.82
C PRO A 397 -0.55 13.31 19.10
N ASN A 398 -1.69 12.93 18.52
CA ASN A 398 -1.85 11.72 17.74
C ASN A 398 -1.69 11.93 16.23
N ALA A 399 -1.28 13.12 15.77
CA ALA A 399 -0.94 13.36 14.38
C ALA A 399 0.29 12.54 13.97
N VAL A 400 0.29 12.08 12.73
CA VAL A 400 1.34 11.22 12.16
C VAL A 400 1.97 11.94 10.98
N VAL A 401 3.29 11.88 10.88
CA VAL A 401 4.04 12.48 9.78
C VAL A 401 4.46 11.41 8.78
N MET A 402 4.19 11.62 7.50
CA MET A 402 4.69 10.77 6.42
C MET A 402 5.87 11.48 5.75
N SER A 403 7.11 10.99 6.04
CA SER A 403 8.35 11.63 5.62
C SER A 403 8.78 11.15 4.24
N TRP A 404 8.68 12.01 3.22
CA TRP A 404 8.93 11.66 1.82
C TRP A 404 10.13 12.39 1.19
N ARG A 405 10.39 13.66 1.55
CA ARG A 405 11.50 14.47 1.00
C ARG A 405 12.88 14.01 1.48
N GLY A 406 12.94 12.92 2.21
CA GLY A 406 14.11 12.30 2.81
C GLY A 406 13.75 11.72 4.18
N ILE A 407 14.71 11.68 5.09
CA ILE A 407 14.51 11.13 6.42
C ILE A 407 14.43 12.23 7.52
N ASP A 408 14.78 13.47 7.20
CA ASP A 408 14.94 14.54 8.19
C ASP A 408 13.60 14.95 8.83
N GLY A 409 12.53 15.04 8.02
CA GLY A 409 11.18 15.30 8.53
C GLY A 409 10.72 14.23 9.52
N GLY A 410 11.00 12.96 9.19
CA GLY A 410 10.70 11.84 10.09
C GLY A 410 11.51 11.85 11.37
N ILE A 411 12.80 12.21 11.29
CA ILE A 411 13.66 12.36 12.48
C ILE A 411 13.11 13.48 13.38
N ALA A 412 12.81 14.65 12.81
CA ALA A 412 12.27 15.79 13.56
C ALA A 412 10.94 15.46 14.25
N ALA A 413 10.02 14.79 13.53
CA ALA A 413 8.74 14.37 14.09
C ALA A 413 8.89 13.34 15.22
N ALA A 414 9.72 12.30 15.04
CA ALA A 414 9.98 11.30 16.07
C ALA A 414 10.64 11.88 17.31
N GLN A 415 11.56 12.83 17.16
CA GLN A 415 12.19 13.58 18.26
C GLN A 415 11.18 14.47 19.01
N ALA A 416 10.16 14.98 18.31
CA ALA A 416 9.08 15.75 18.92
C ALA A 416 7.97 14.86 19.53
N GLY A 417 8.06 13.52 19.43
CA GLY A 417 7.12 12.57 20.00
C GLY A 417 5.91 12.26 19.11
N HIS A 418 5.95 12.62 17.82
CA HIS A 418 4.95 12.22 16.84
C HIS A 418 5.31 10.90 16.16
N ASP A 419 4.29 10.09 15.88
CA ASP A 419 4.47 8.87 15.10
C ASP A 419 4.80 9.20 13.63
N VAL A 420 5.60 8.34 13.00
CA VAL A 420 6.15 8.56 11.66
C VAL A 420 5.98 7.33 10.77
N VAL A 421 5.62 7.54 9.51
CA VAL A 421 5.76 6.56 8.44
C VAL A 421 6.86 7.04 7.49
N MET A 422 7.89 6.22 7.31
CA MET A 422 9.05 6.58 6.51
C MET A 422 8.85 6.19 5.05
N THR A 423 8.83 7.18 4.16
CA THR A 423 8.55 7.02 2.71
C THR A 423 9.50 7.82 1.83
N PRO A 424 10.85 7.81 2.09
CA PRO A 424 11.77 8.67 1.35
C PRO A 424 11.79 8.33 -0.14
N THR A 425 11.78 9.35 -0.99
CA THR A 425 11.80 9.22 -2.46
C THR A 425 12.92 8.32 -2.96
N SER A 426 14.07 8.37 -2.31
CA SER A 426 15.26 7.58 -2.66
C SER A 426 15.09 6.06 -2.53
N ASN A 427 14.06 5.57 -1.80
CA ASN A 427 13.91 4.17 -1.47
C ASN A 427 12.51 3.60 -1.70
N THR A 428 11.47 4.44 -1.81
CA THR A 428 10.08 3.98 -1.75
C THR A 428 9.19 4.49 -2.88
N TYR A 429 9.69 5.35 -3.79
CA TYR A 429 8.92 5.90 -4.91
C TYR A 429 9.01 5.02 -6.15
N PHE A 430 7.97 4.24 -6.38
CA PHE A 430 7.91 3.25 -7.47
C PHE A 430 7.49 3.82 -8.81
N ASP A 431 7.23 5.10 -8.92
CA ASP A 431 7.08 5.86 -10.16
C ASP A 431 8.42 6.23 -10.81
N TYR A 432 9.56 5.97 -10.12
CA TYR A 432 10.91 6.11 -10.66
C TYR A 432 11.30 4.93 -11.56
N TYR A 433 12.20 5.17 -12.52
CA TYR A 433 12.76 4.13 -13.38
C TYR A 433 13.43 3.00 -12.57
N GLN A 434 13.22 1.75 -13.00
CA GLN A 434 13.85 0.58 -12.37
C GLN A 434 15.22 0.24 -12.99
N SER A 435 15.53 0.81 -14.18
CA SER A 435 16.77 0.60 -14.93
C SER A 435 17.26 1.90 -15.52
N GLN A 436 18.56 2.00 -15.74
CA GLN A 436 19.17 3.10 -16.49
C GLN A 436 19.05 2.90 -18.02
N ASP A 437 18.68 1.72 -18.49
CA ASP A 437 18.35 1.45 -19.88
C ASP A 437 16.90 1.89 -20.17
N LEU A 438 16.72 3.19 -20.36
CA LEU A 438 15.40 3.80 -20.54
C LEU A 438 14.66 3.30 -21.80
N ALA A 439 15.36 2.70 -22.74
CA ALA A 439 14.71 2.11 -23.93
C ALA A 439 13.86 0.87 -23.59
N LYS A 440 14.08 0.27 -22.43
CA LYS A 440 13.34 -0.91 -21.93
C LYS A 440 12.35 -0.58 -20.82
N GLU A 441 12.26 0.69 -20.42
CA GLU A 441 11.36 1.12 -19.36
C GLU A 441 10.15 1.88 -19.95
N PRO A 442 8.95 1.75 -19.38
CA PRO A 442 7.87 2.67 -19.69
C PRO A 442 8.24 4.07 -19.23
N LEU A 443 7.60 5.07 -19.82
CA LEU A 443 7.79 6.46 -19.40
C LEU A 443 7.46 6.60 -17.90
N ALA A 444 8.35 7.27 -17.17
CA ALA A 444 8.24 7.55 -15.75
C ALA A 444 8.53 9.04 -15.48
N ILE A 445 8.25 9.49 -14.24
CA ILE A 445 8.47 10.88 -13.86
C ILE A 445 9.96 11.27 -13.88
N GLY A 446 10.85 10.31 -13.74
CA GLY A 446 12.31 10.47 -13.63
C GLY A 446 12.87 9.59 -12.54
N GLY A 447 14.00 10.00 -11.97
CA GLY A 447 14.66 9.27 -10.90
C GLY A 447 15.13 7.87 -11.30
N PHE A 448 15.79 7.19 -10.36
CA PHE A 448 16.25 5.81 -10.54
C PHE A 448 16.19 5.08 -9.22
N LEU A 449 15.38 4.02 -9.16
CA LEU A 449 15.19 3.21 -7.95
C LEU A 449 15.20 1.71 -8.31
N PRO A 450 16.37 1.06 -8.31
CA PRO A 450 16.47 -0.37 -8.58
C PRO A 450 16.01 -1.21 -7.38
N LEU A 451 15.68 -2.47 -7.64
CA LEU A 451 15.21 -3.45 -6.65
C LEU A 451 16.14 -3.56 -5.43
N GLU A 452 17.45 -3.56 -5.66
CA GLU A 452 18.47 -3.69 -4.61
C GLU A 452 18.43 -2.51 -3.63
N THR A 453 18.25 -1.28 -4.14
CA THR A 453 18.14 -0.07 -3.30
C THR A 453 16.90 -0.13 -2.40
N VAL A 454 15.76 -0.61 -2.92
CA VAL A 454 14.56 -0.83 -2.11
C VAL A 454 14.83 -1.87 -1.02
N TYR A 455 15.47 -2.99 -1.35
CA TYR A 455 15.75 -4.06 -0.38
C TYR A 455 16.78 -3.65 0.68
N ALA A 456 17.76 -2.82 0.31
CA ALA A 456 18.78 -2.33 1.24
C ALA A 456 18.24 -1.31 2.25
N TYR A 457 17.08 -0.72 1.98
CA TYR A 457 16.50 0.32 2.81
C TYR A 457 16.33 -0.10 4.28
N GLU A 458 16.64 0.83 5.19
CA GLU A 458 16.40 0.70 6.64
C GLU A 458 15.46 1.84 7.09
N PRO A 459 14.21 1.51 7.46
CA PRO A 459 13.23 2.53 7.84
C PRO A 459 13.53 3.28 9.14
N VAL A 460 14.31 2.70 10.05
CA VAL A 460 14.66 3.38 11.32
C VAL A 460 15.98 4.13 11.13
N PRO A 461 15.96 5.49 11.10
CA PRO A 461 17.18 6.26 10.98
C PRO A 461 18.13 6.03 12.17
N PRO A 462 19.46 5.88 11.94
CA PRO A 462 20.42 5.67 13.02
C PRO A 462 20.61 6.87 13.95
N ALA A 463 20.10 8.04 13.57
CA ALA A 463 20.10 9.25 14.39
C ALA A 463 19.06 9.22 15.54
N LEU A 464 18.11 8.29 15.52
CA LEU A 464 17.10 8.14 16.56
C LEU A 464 17.61 7.21 17.67
N ASP A 465 17.41 7.63 18.93
CA ASP A 465 17.62 6.76 20.07
C ASP A 465 16.51 5.68 20.20
N SER A 466 16.64 4.78 21.16
CA SER A 466 15.72 3.65 21.35
C SER A 466 14.28 4.07 21.78
N VAL A 467 14.09 5.28 22.28
CA VAL A 467 12.76 5.83 22.64
C VAL A 467 12.14 6.44 21.40
N GLN A 468 12.88 7.32 20.72
CA GLN A 468 12.46 8.00 19.50
C GLN A 468 12.17 7.00 18.36
N ALA A 469 12.99 5.95 18.21
CA ALA A 469 12.79 4.91 17.22
C ALA A 469 11.44 4.17 17.34
N LYS A 470 10.79 4.17 18.50
CA LYS A 470 9.45 3.58 18.70
C LYS A 470 8.35 4.34 17.98
N HIS A 471 8.58 5.62 17.66
CA HIS A 471 7.67 6.43 16.87
C HIS A 471 7.70 6.08 15.39
N VAL A 472 8.73 5.37 14.90
CA VAL A 472 8.76 4.87 13.51
C VAL A 472 7.79 3.68 13.40
N LEU A 473 6.57 3.95 12.91
CA LEU A 473 5.55 2.93 12.73
C LEU A 473 5.92 1.90 11.67
N GLY A 474 6.72 2.32 10.67
CA GLY A 474 7.16 1.48 9.57
C GLY A 474 7.38 2.27 8.29
N THR A 475 7.09 1.62 7.16
CA THR A 475 7.35 2.18 5.82
C THR A 475 6.22 1.86 4.84
N GLN A 476 6.22 2.58 3.72
CA GLN A 476 5.24 2.44 2.65
C GLN A 476 5.88 2.72 1.29
N GLY A 477 5.46 1.95 0.26
CA GLY A 477 5.84 2.20 -1.12
C GLY A 477 4.82 3.08 -1.82
N GLN A 478 5.29 4.07 -2.58
CA GLN A 478 4.45 5.05 -3.28
C GLN A 478 4.40 4.73 -4.78
N ILE A 479 3.22 4.84 -5.38
CA ILE A 479 3.05 4.80 -6.84
C ILE A 479 2.18 5.97 -7.28
N TRP A 480 2.82 7.00 -7.86
CA TRP A 480 2.18 8.13 -8.50
C TRP A 480 1.88 7.79 -9.96
N THR A 481 0.77 8.28 -10.51
CA THR A 481 0.22 7.75 -11.77
C THR A 481 0.15 8.76 -12.91
N GLU A 482 0.95 9.83 -12.87
CA GLU A 482 1.06 10.79 -13.96
C GLU A 482 1.35 10.08 -15.30
N TYR A 483 2.28 9.15 -15.28
CA TYR A 483 2.71 8.38 -16.45
C TYR A 483 2.18 6.94 -16.46
N GLN A 484 1.52 6.50 -15.38
CA GLN A 484 1.05 5.11 -15.20
C GLN A 484 -0.45 5.01 -15.53
N ARG A 485 -0.82 5.16 -16.81
CA ARG A 485 -2.18 5.38 -17.28
C ARG A 485 -3.14 4.19 -17.18
N ASN A 486 -2.66 3.00 -16.81
CA ASN A 486 -3.47 1.80 -16.73
C ASN A 486 -2.92 0.80 -15.70
N PRO A 487 -3.74 -0.18 -15.28
CA PRO A 487 -3.36 -1.21 -14.31
C PRO A 487 -2.04 -1.94 -14.62
N LYS A 488 -1.79 -2.29 -15.88
CA LYS A 488 -0.58 -3.04 -16.26
C LYS A 488 0.69 -2.21 -16.14
N ASN A 489 0.60 -0.88 -16.34
CA ASN A 489 1.73 0.02 -16.10
C ASN A 489 2.01 0.16 -14.60
N VAL A 490 0.97 0.31 -13.78
CA VAL A 490 1.11 0.32 -12.31
C VAL A 490 1.77 -0.97 -11.81
N GLU A 491 1.30 -2.14 -12.26
CA GLU A 491 1.88 -3.42 -11.92
C GLU A 491 3.37 -3.50 -12.28
N PHE A 492 3.74 -3.06 -13.49
CA PHE A 492 5.14 -3.07 -13.94
C PHE A 492 6.04 -2.20 -13.04
N MET A 493 5.56 -1.03 -12.68
CA MET A 493 6.34 -0.09 -11.86
C MET A 493 6.44 -0.55 -10.41
N VAL A 494 5.39 -1.15 -9.87
CA VAL A 494 5.34 -1.59 -8.46
C VAL A 494 6.09 -2.90 -8.25
N PHE A 495 5.95 -3.87 -9.15
CA PHE A 495 6.53 -5.20 -8.96
C PHE A 495 7.82 -5.38 -9.80
N PRO A 496 8.88 -5.99 -9.20
CA PRO A 496 8.92 -6.68 -7.90
C PRO A 496 9.35 -5.80 -6.70
N ARG A 497 9.49 -4.46 -6.85
CA ARG A 497 10.01 -3.59 -5.77
C ARG A 497 9.15 -3.63 -4.50
N LEU A 498 7.84 -3.70 -4.64
CA LEU A 498 6.93 -3.84 -3.49
C LEU A 498 7.14 -5.17 -2.74
N VAL A 499 7.52 -6.24 -3.45
CA VAL A 499 7.87 -7.52 -2.83
C VAL A 499 9.12 -7.38 -1.95
N ALA A 500 10.10 -6.60 -2.40
CA ALA A 500 11.29 -6.29 -1.61
C ALA A 500 10.94 -5.43 -0.38
N LEU A 501 10.14 -4.39 -0.56
CA LEU A 501 9.71 -3.52 0.55
C LEU A 501 8.88 -4.29 1.58
N ALA A 502 8.05 -5.24 1.14
CA ALA A 502 7.29 -6.08 2.05
C ALA A 502 8.21 -6.91 2.97
N GLU A 503 9.32 -7.41 2.44
CA GLU A 503 10.32 -8.11 3.28
C GLU A 503 11.08 -7.15 4.19
N VAL A 504 11.44 -5.95 3.73
CA VAL A 504 12.02 -4.89 4.58
C VAL A 504 11.11 -4.55 5.76
N ALA A 505 9.81 -4.47 5.52
CA ALA A 505 8.84 -4.09 6.53
C ALA A 505 8.44 -5.25 7.48
N TRP A 506 8.62 -6.50 7.06
CA TRP A 506 8.23 -7.68 7.82
C TRP A 506 9.40 -8.31 8.56
N THR A 507 10.53 -8.53 7.87
CA THR A 507 11.66 -9.33 8.35
C THR A 507 12.62 -8.50 9.21
N PRO A 508 13.12 -9.00 10.34
CA PRO A 508 14.15 -8.33 11.13
C PRO A 508 15.38 -7.95 10.28
N ALA A 509 15.96 -6.77 10.54
CA ALA A 509 17.03 -6.19 9.72
C ALA A 509 18.25 -7.13 9.61
N GLU A 510 18.64 -7.77 10.70
CA GLU A 510 19.78 -8.68 10.79
C GLU A 510 19.57 -10.00 10.03
N ARG A 511 18.36 -10.28 9.56
CA ARG A 511 18.02 -11.46 8.76
C ARG A 511 17.86 -11.16 7.27
N LYS A 512 17.99 -9.91 6.87
CA LYS A 512 17.93 -9.53 5.46
C LYS A 512 19.17 -10.03 4.72
N ASP A 513 18.95 -10.66 3.58
CA ASP A 513 19.98 -11.17 2.68
C ASP A 513 19.47 -11.06 1.24
N PHE A 514 20.06 -10.17 0.46
CA PHE A 514 19.61 -9.88 -0.90
C PHE A 514 19.80 -11.07 -1.86
N ALA A 515 20.84 -11.88 -1.68
CA ALA A 515 21.07 -13.05 -2.52
C ALA A 515 20.04 -14.15 -2.23
N ASP A 516 19.72 -14.41 -0.96
CA ASP A 516 18.63 -15.31 -0.56
C ASP A 516 17.27 -14.78 -1.04
N PHE A 517 17.00 -13.48 -0.86
CA PHE A 517 15.78 -12.84 -1.34
C PHE A 517 15.60 -13.02 -2.85
N THR A 518 16.61 -12.73 -3.65
CA THR A 518 16.55 -12.88 -5.11
C THR A 518 16.35 -14.32 -5.55
N SER A 519 16.96 -15.29 -4.86
CA SER A 519 16.72 -16.72 -5.08
C SER A 519 15.25 -17.10 -4.84
N ARG A 520 14.65 -16.62 -3.74
CA ARG A 520 13.22 -16.84 -3.44
C ARG A 520 12.32 -16.09 -4.42
N LEU A 521 12.70 -14.88 -4.81
CA LEU A 521 11.95 -14.06 -5.76
C LEU A 521 11.87 -14.73 -7.15
N ARG A 522 12.96 -15.35 -7.65
CA ARG A 522 12.93 -16.11 -8.92
C ARG A 522 11.91 -17.23 -8.94
N ARG A 523 11.56 -17.80 -7.79
CA ARG A 523 10.48 -18.78 -7.66
C ARG A 523 9.13 -18.12 -7.45
N HIS A 524 9.13 -16.99 -6.76
CA HIS A 524 7.91 -16.24 -6.47
C HIS A 524 7.25 -15.65 -7.72
N VAL A 525 8.05 -15.24 -8.72
CA VAL A 525 7.53 -14.67 -9.98
C VAL A 525 6.60 -15.62 -10.72
N ALA A 526 6.75 -16.94 -10.54
CA ALA A 526 5.79 -17.90 -11.09
C ALA A 526 4.36 -17.71 -10.53
N ARG A 527 4.22 -17.21 -9.29
CA ARG A 527 2.91 -16.85 -8.72
C ARG A 527 2.39 -15.56 -9.33
N LEU A 528 3.27 -14.58 -9.57
CA LEU A 528 2.91 -13.33 -10.24
C LEU A 528 2.45 -13.58 -11.67
N ASP A 529 3.10 -14.52 -12.40
CA ASP A 529 2.68 -14.93 -13.73
C ASP A 529 1.27 -15.56 -13.71
N VAL A 530 0.99 -16.44 -12.75
CA VAL A 530 -0.33 -17.08 -12.58
C VAL A 530 -1.41 -16.06 -12.23
N LEU A 531 -1.07 -15.03 -11.45
CA LEU A 531 -1.95 -13.91 -11.05
C LEU A 531 -2.09 -12.86 -12.15
N ASP A 532 -1.50 -13.07 -13.33
CA ASP A 532 -1.49 -12.11 -14.45
C ASP A 532 -0.99 -10.71 -14.01
N VAL A 533 0.09 -10.67 -13.22
CA VAL A 533 0.76 -9.43 -12.82
C VAL A 533 1.82 -9.08 -13.85
N ASN A 534 1.74 -7.88 -14.39
CA ASN A 534 2.74 -7.35 -15.32
C ASN A 534 3.95 -6.80 -14.52
N TYR A 535 4.76 -7.67 -13.96
CA TYR A 535 5.95 -7.25 -13.22
C TYR A 535 7.16 -7.05 -14.15
N ARG A 536 8.09 -6.17 -13.75
CA ARG A 536 9.38 -6.04 -14.43
C ARG A 536 10.18 -7.35 -14.29
N LYS A 537 10.53 -7.94 -15.42
CA LYS A 537 11.25 -9.23 -15.44
C LYS A 537 12.61 -9.11 -14.74
N LEU A 538 12.99 -10.17 -14.02
CA LEU A 538 14.29 -10.25 -13.37
C LEU A 538 15.38 -10.50 -14.41
N ASN A 539 16.50 -9.82 -14.28
CA ASN A 539 17.68 -10.03 -15.15
C ASN A 539 18.39 -11.34 -14.80
#